data_7a14be563cf2420b2552f482fd1f360d
#
_entry.id   7a14be563cf2420b2552f482fd1f360d
#
_cell.length_a   1.000
_cell.length_b   1.000
_cell.length_c   1.000
_cell.angle_alpha   90.00
_cell.angle_beta   90.00
_cell.angle_gamma   90.00
#
_symmetry.space_group_name_H-M   'P 1'
#
loop_
_entity.id
_entity.type
_entity.pdbx_description
1 polymer ?
#
loop_
_entity_poly.entity_id
_entity_poly.type
_entity_poly.pdbx_seq_one_letter_code
_entity_poly.pdbx_strand_id
1 'polypeptide(L)'
;MSPEASAAASLPVPDPTLTVERLLASAAALRPRLREQQDESDRRGYYSPEVHQALMDMGAYRILQPRRFGGYELGCEAYVRTVLEISRGHPASGWCFALAGSHAYMLAAHWPPEVQGELFGPRGDFRAAMTAGAGGTWQRVEGGYRVSGLFPFASGIPVSTHFMGTGVVPQPAGPPRLMHFIVCREQLSIEPDWGGDDSMGMQGSGSNSVRLTHAFVPDRYLVPADVMLSSEHLPEGTHGTRLHGNPLYLGIMLGWFSCEFGAILTGTAHAAVDEFTQLLRTRKMTFNPQLERKHEPHSQGTLGEALSRTEAAEALTFAATRLYEAQCARFGREGKPITKADTLQVWSISREACRAACEAVEMLFRAAGASVAKRGARLQRYFRDVQMYRIHIQSQPLFPQMKGLLALDMPLPPPFG
;
A
#
# COMPACT_ATOMS: atom_id res chain seq x y z
N MET A 1 -16.62 -40.00 6.88
CA MET A 1 -16.14 -39.29 8.07
C MET A 1 -16.22 -37.79 7.77
N SER A 2 -17.17 -37.10 8.37
CA SER A 2 -17.35 -35.69 8.22
C SER A 2 -16.12 -34.94 8.81
N PRO A 3 -15.52 -34.02 8.12
CA PRO A 3 -14.55 -33.16 8.75
C PRO A 3 -15.31 -32.06 9.52
N GLU A 4 -15.49 -32.24 10.80
CA GLU A 4 -15.69 -31.15 11.71
C GLU A 4 -14.41 -30.30 11.64
N ALA A 5 -14.44 -29.27 10.79
CA ALA A 5 -13.45 -28.21 10.83
C ALA A 5 -13.52 -27.62 12.24
N SER A 6 -12.52 -27.97 13.05
CA SER A 6 -12.31 -27.42 14.37
C SER A 6 -12.56 -25.92 14.30
N ALA A 7 -13.64 -25.48 14.93
CA ALA A 7 -13.93 -24.07 15.16
C ALA A 7 -12.86 -23.55 16.14
N ALA A 8 -11.66 -23.27 15.64
CA ALA A 8 -10.65 -22.58 16.42
C ALA A 8 -11.30 -21.26 16.91
N ALA A 9 -11.31 -21.08 18.22
CA ALA A 9 -11.91 -19.91 18.86
C ALA A 9 -11.34 -18.63 18.21
N SER A 10 -12.22 -17.68 17.90
CA SER A 10 -11.78 -16.38 17.35
C SER A 10 -10.88 -15.69 18.36
N LEU A 11 -9.79 -15.10 17.86
CA LEU A 11 -8.91 -14.29 18.69
C LEU A 11 -9.64 -13.00 19.12
N PRO A 12 -9.47 -12.54 20.35
CA PRO A 12 -10.04 -11.27 20.78
C PRO A 12 -9.38 -10.10 20.01
N VAL A 13 -10.17 -9.11 19.64
CA VAL A 13 -9.63 -7.84 19.15
C VAL A 13 -8.98 -7.08 20.30
N PRO A 14 -7.86 -6.38 20.09
CA PRO A 14 -7.16 -5.68 21.17
C PRO A 14 -8.00 -4.61 21.87
N ASP A 15 -8.79 -3.84 21.14
CA ASP A 15 -9.75 -2.85 21.67
C ASP A 15 -11.13 -3.05 21.02
N PRO A 16 -12.06 -3.74 21.69
CA PRO A 16 -13.41 -3.97 21.17
C PRO A 16 -14.23 -2.69 20.98
N THR A 17 -13.79 -1.56 21.54
CA THR A 17 -14.48 -0.26 21.46
C THR A 17 -13.93 0.64 20.36
N LEU A 18 -12.94 0.18 19.57
CA LEU A 18 -12.36 0.95 18.47
C LEU A 18 -13.42 1.22 17.40
N THR A 19 -13.63 2.50 17.11
CA THR A 19 -14.43 2.97 15.96
C THR A 19 -13.54 3.57 14.89
N VAL A 20 -14.06 3.74 13.67
CA VAL A 20 -13.33 4.40 12.57
C VAL A 20 -12.97 5.83 12.96
N GLU A 21 -13.87 6.56 13.62
CA GLU A 21 -13.65 7.95 14.06
C GLU A 21 -12.49 8.04 15.07
N ARG A 22 -12.43 7.12 16.05
CA ARG A 22 -11.32 7.06 17.01
C ARG A 22 -10.00 6.72 16.36
N LEU A 23 -10.01 5.75 15.44
CA LEU A 23 -8.83 5.38 14.65
C LEU A 23 -8.29 6.58 13.88
N LEU A 24 -9.16 7.28 13.13
CA LEU A 24 -8.77 8.44 12.33
C LEU A 24 -8.31 9.62 13.19
N ALA A 25 -8.95 9.85 14.35
CA ALA A 25 -8.49 10.86 15.29
C ALA A 25 -7.09 10.55 15.84
N SER A 26 -6.79 9.27 16.12
CA SER A 26 -5.46 8.82 16.55
C SER A 26 -4.42 8.98 15.45
N ALA A 27 -4.76 8.64 14.21
CA ALA A 27 -3.88 8.83 13.06
C ALA A 27 -3.59 10.33 12.81
N ALA A 28 -4.61 11.19 12.90
CA ALA A 28 -4.44 12.64 12.80
C ALA A 28 -3.58 13.21 13.93
N ALA A 29 -3.73 12.72 15.15
CA ALA A 29 -2.91 13.12 16.30
C ALA A 29 -1.43 12.74 16.16
N LEU A 30 -1.12 11.72 15.36
CA LEU A 30 0.26 11.31 15.09
C LEU A 30 0.99 12.22 14.09
N ARG A 31 0.27 13.02 13.27
CA ARG A 31 0.85 13.88 12.23
C ARG A 31 1.97 14.82 12.71
N PRO A 32 1.85 15.55 13.82
CA PRO A 32 2.93 16.43 14.30
C PRO A 32 4.23 15.67 14.53
N ARG A 33 4.17 14.52 15.21
CA ARG A 33 5.34 13.67 15.47
C ARG A 33 5.96 13.14 14.19
N LEU A 34 5.16 12.62 13.27
CA LEU A 34 5.64 12.19 11.96
C LEU A 34 6.36 13.32 11.22
N ARG A 35 5.80 14.53 11.27
CA ARG A 35 6.37 15.72 10.63
C ARG A 35 7.70 16.19 11.26
N GLU A 36 7.84 16.05 12.57
CA GLU A 36 9.08 16.38 13.30
C GLU A 36 10.19 15.37 13.00
N GLN A 37 9.84 14.09 12.88
CA GLN A 37 10.80 12.99 12.72
C GLN A 37 11.15 12.68 11.25
N GLN A 38 10.72 13.49 10.27
CA GLN A 38 10.94 13.20 8.84
C GLN A 38 12.42 12.98 8.50
N ASP A 39 13.33 13.86 8.94
CA ASP A 39 14.76 13.75 8.66
C ASP A 39 15.39 12.51 9.30
N GLU A 40 14.94 12.12 10.48
CA GLU A 40 15.41 10.93 11.16
C GLU A 40 14.88 9.65 10.51
N SER A 41 13.60 9.66 10.14
CA SER A 41 12.97 8.54 9.44
C SER A 41 13.62 8.30 8.07
N ASP A 42 13.95 9.34 7.34
CA ASP A 42 14.66 9.25 6.06
C ASP A 42 16.07 8.65 6.24
N ARG A 43 16.81 9.08 7.26
CA ARG A 43 18.16 8.53 7.56
C ARG A 43 18.12 7.09 8.03
N ARG A 44 17.11 6.69 8.81
CA ARG A 44 16.90 5.32 9.29
C ARG A 44 16.38 4.40 8.19
N GLY A 45 15.71 4.94 7.19
CA GLY A 45 15.04 4.19 6.14
C GLY A 45 13.58 3.85 6.43
N TYR A 46 13.07 4.10 7.65
CA TYR A 46 11.68 3.87 8.07
C TYR A 46 11.34 4.68 9.32
N TYR A 47 10.06 4.74 9.74
CA TYR A 47 9.64 5.48 10.93
C TYR A 47 10.21 4.90 12.24
N SER A 48 10.19 5.70 13.28
CA SER A 48 10.78 5.34 14.58
C SER A 48 10.02 4.21 15.29
N PRO A 49 10.67 3.49 16.24
CA PRO A 49 10.01 2.50 17.07
C PRO A 49 8.79 3.06 17.82
N GLU A 50 8.84 4.32 18.26
CA GLU A 50 7.73 4.98 18.95
C GLU A 50 6.54 5.22 18.01
N VAL A 51 6.79 5.58 16.75
CA VAL A 51 5.74 5.68 15.72
C VAL A 51 5.17 4.29 15.42
N HIS A 52 6.04 3.28 15.31
CA HIS A 52 5.61 1.90 15.10
C HIS A 52 4.69 1.43 16.24
N GLN A 53 5.09 1.67 17.49
CA GLN A 53 4.28 1.30 18.65
C GLN A 53 2.94 2.04 18.65
N ALA A 54 2.92 3.35 18.35
CA ALA A 54 1.68 4.11 18.26
C ALA A 54 0.73 3.55 17.18
N LEU A 55 1.26 3.09 16.03
CA LEU A 55 0.47 2.42 14.99
C LEU A 55 -0.08 1.07 15.45
N MET A 56 0.69 0.32 16.26
CA MET A 56 0.24 -0.93 16.88
C MET A 56 -0.87 -0.66 17.90
N ASP A 57 -0.67 0.30 18.80
CA ASP A 57 -1.59 0.62 19.90
C ASP A 57 -2.95 1.14 19.39
N MET A 58 -2.95 1.93 18.29
CA MET A 58 -4.21 2.37 17.67
C MET A 58 -4.91 1.29 16.83
N GLY A 59 -4.30 0.11 16.66
CA GLY A 59 -4.88 -0.99 15.89
C GLY A 59 -4.76 -0.83 14.36
N ALA A 60 -3.90 0.08 13.88
CA ALA A 60 -3.80 0.44 12.47
C ALA A 60 -3.47 -0.76 11.55
N TYR A 61 -2.60 -1.68 12.00
CA TYR A 61 -2.26 -2.89 11.23
C TYR A 61 -3.37 -3.95 11.18
N ARG A 62 -4.44 -3.78 11.97
CA ARG A 62 -5.53 -4.75 12.09
C ARG A 62 -6.82 -4.30 11.40
N ILE A 63 -6.80 -3.17 10.70
CA ILE A 63 -7.98 -2.59 10.04
C ILE A 63 -8.61 -3.57 9.06
N LEU A 64 -7.79 -4.20 8.20
CA LEU A 64 -8.22 -5.13 7.15
C LEU A 64 -8.12 -6.61 7.57
N GLN A 65 -7.58 -6.88 8.75
CA GLN A 65 -7.41 -8.23 9.25
C GLN A 65 -8.77 -8.80 9.67
N PRO A 66 -9.05 -10.12 9.42
CA PRO A 66 -10.30 -10.74 9.79
C PRO A 66 -10.53 -10.75 11.31
N ARG A 67 -11.80 -10.58 11.71
CA ARG A 67 -12.21 -10.66 13.13
C ARG A 67 -11.82 -12.00 13.77
N ARG A 68 -11.93 -13.09 13.01
CA ARG A 68 -11.51 -14.42 13.42
C ARG A 68 -10.08 -14.46 13.96
N PHE A 69 -9.20 -13.64 13.42
CA PHE A 69 -7.79 -13.55 13.80
C PHE A 69 -7.47 -12.28 14.61
N GLY A 70 -8.44 -11.71 15.32
CA GLY A 70 -8.24 -10.53 16.16
C GLY A 70 -8.12 -9.21 15.39
N GLY A 71 -8.61 -9.17 14.16
CA GLY A 71 -8.70 -7.96 13.34
C GLY A 71 -10.02 -7.21 13.52
N TYR A 72 -10.10 -6.01 12.97
CA TYR A 72 -11.27 -5.14 13.09
C TYR A 72 -12.25 -5.22 11.92
N GLU A 73 -11.79 -5.64 10.72
CA GLU A 73 -12.61 -5.67 9.50
C GLU A 73 -13.35 -4.35 9.22
N LEU A 74 -12.67 -3.22 9.39
CA LEU A 74 -13.27 -1.89 9.22
C LEU A 74 -13.43 -1.45 7.76
N GLY A 75 -12.98 -2.27 6.80
CA GLY A 75 -13.10 -2.00 5.37
C GLY A 75 -11.95 -1.21 4.77
N CYS A 76 -11.97 -1.12 3.45
CA CYS A 76 -10.92 -0.48 2.67
C CYS A 76 -10.91 1.04 2.86
N GLU A 77 -12.08 1.69 2.96
CA GLU A 77 -12.14 3.14 3.14
C GLU A 77 -11.51 3.58 4.46
N ALA A 78 -11.70 2.84 5.56
CA ALA A 78 -11.05 3.12 6.84
C ALA A 78 -9.52 3.03 6.74
N TYR A 79 -9.01 2.01 6.02
CA TYR A 79 -7.58 1.86 5.79
C TYR A 79 -7.01 3.00 4.95
N VAL A 80 -7.62 3.32 3.83
CA VAL A 80 -7.22 4.40 2.92
C VAL A 80 -7.20 5.75 3.63
N ARG A 81 -8.21 6.06 4.46
CA ARG A 81 -8.22 7.27 5.30
C ARG A 81 -7.07 7.31 6.30
N THR A 82 -6.77 6.17 6.92
CA THR A 82 -5.64 6.06 7.86
C THR A 82 -4.31 6.29 7.15
N VAL A 83 -4.11 5.67 5.98
CA VAL A 83 -2.92 5.87 5.14
C VAL A 83 -2.76 7.33 4.73
N LEU A 84 -3.85 8.01 4.33
CA LEU A 84 -3.84 9.43 3.98
C LEU A 84 -3.37 10.29 5.15
N GLU A 85 -3.89 10.07 6.37
CA GLU A 85 -3.53 10.84 7.56
C GLU A 85 -2.05 10.66 7.93
N ILE A 86 -1.53 9.43 7.87
CA ILE A 86 -0.11 9.14 8.12
C ILE A 86 0.76 9.80 7.05
N SER A 87 0.37 9.72 5.78
CA SER A 87 1.11 10.31 4.65
C SER A 87 1.13 11.84 4.71
N ARG A 88 0.07 12.47 5.21
CA ARG A 88 0.03 13.93 5.48
C ARG A 88 1.04 14.34 6.56
N GLY A 89 1.35 13.45 7.50
CA GLY A 89 2.44 13.65 8.46
C GLY A 89 3.82 13.44 7.85
N HIS A 90 4.02 12.30 7.16
CA HIS A 90 5.24 11.94 6.44
C HIS A 90 4.93 10.94 5.30
N PRO A 91 5.08 11.34 4.02
CA PRO A 91 4.74 10.51 2.86
C PRO A 91 5.41 9.13 2.88
N ALA A 92 6.71 9.08 3.13
CA ALA A 92 7.47 7.84 3.15
C ALA A 92 7.03 6.91 4.31
N SER A 93 6.66 7.46 5.48
CA SER A 93 6.07 6.67 6.57
C SER A 93 4.68 6.14 6.20
N GLY A 94 3.87 6.91 5.47
CA GLY A 94 2.60 6.45 4.93
C GLY A 94 2.78 5.28 3.97
N TRP A 95 3.76 5.36 3.08
CA TRP A 95 4.14 4.27 2.18
C TRP A 95 4.59 3.03 2.94
N CYS A 96 5.51 3.19 3.90
CA CYS A 96 5.99 2.10 4.76
C CYS A 96 4.84 1.37 5.48
N PHE A 97 3.96 2.13 6.13
CA PHE A 97 2.80 1.60 6.84
C PHE A 97 1.82 0.89 5.90
N ALA A 98 1.46 1.54 4.79
CA ALA A 98 0.49 1.02 3.84
C ALA A 98 0.92 -0.36 3.31
N LEU A 99 2.17 -0.48 2.88
CA LEU A 99 2.67 -1.73 2.29
C LEU A 99 2.96 -2.83 3.35
N ALA A 100 3.29 -2.46 4.59
CA ALA A 100 3.46 -3.44 5.66
C ALA A 100 2.12 -3.97 6.20
N GLY A 101 1.07 -3.13 6.22
CA GLY A 101 -0.21 -3.44 6.86
C GLY A 101 -1.22 -4.13 5.96
N SER A 102 -1.25 -3.80 4.67
CA SER A 102 -2.31 -4.26 3.76
C SER A 102 -2.21 -5.73 3.36
N HIS A 103 -1.02 -6.33 3.42
CA HIS A 103 -0.86 -7.72 2.98
C HIS A 103 -1.48 -8.75 3.91
N ALA A 104 -1.90 -8.37 5.13
CA ALA A 104 -2.80 -9.19 5.97
C ALA A 104 -4.13 -9.49 5.26
N TYR A 105 -4.62 -8.54 4.47
CA TYR A 105 -5.80 -8.71 3.62
C TYR A 105 -5.57 -9.73 2.51
N MET A 106 -4.41 -9.72 1.86
CA MET A 106 -4.04 -10.70 0.85
C MET A 106 -3.93 -12.12 1.42
N LEU A 107 -3.27 -12.28 2.58
CA LEU A 107 -3.23 -13.55 3.32
C LEU A 107 -4.64 -14.06 3.60
N ALA A 108 -5.49 -13.21 4.16
CA ALA A 108 -6.86 -13.56 4.53
C ALA A 108 -7.73 -13.94 3.32
N ALA A 109 -7.46 -13.36 2.14
CA ALA A 109 -8.21 -13.63 0.92
C ALA A 109 -7.86 -14.98 0.29
N HIS A 110 -6.57 -15.26 0.11
CA HIS A 110 -6.13 -16.27 -0.86
C HIS A 110 -5.54 -17.54 -0.25
N TRP A 111 -4.99 -17.49 0.97
CA TRP A 111 -4.41 -18.70 1.57
C TRP A 111 -5.46 -19.59 2.24
N PRO A 112 -5.22 -20.92 2.29
CA PRO A 112 -6.13 -21.85 2.96
C PRO A 112 -6.31 -21.54 4.46
N PRO A 113 -7.44 -21.95 5.07
CA PRO A 113 -7.75 -21.65 6.47
C PRO A 113 -6.68 -22.07 7.48
N GLU A 114 -6.06 -23.23 7.27
CA GLU A 114 -4.97 -23.73 8.12
C GLU A 114 -3.72 -22.83 8.05
N VAL A 115 -3.39 -22.32 6.85
CA VAL A 115 -2.25 -21.41 6.65
C VAL A 115 -2.55 -20.05 7.26
N GLN A 116 -3.78 -19.56 7.12
CA GLN A 116 -4.21 -18.30 7.78
C GLN A 116 -4.07 -18.44 9.31
N GLY A 117 -4.54 -19.55 9.90
CA GLY A 117 -4.41 -19.82 11.33
C GLY A 117 -2.96 -19.87 11.80
N GLU A 118 -2.10 -20.52 11.02
CA GLU A 118 -0.67 -20.64 11.29
C GLU A 118 0.03 -19.28 11.24
N LEU A 119 -0.19 -18.49 10.19
CA LEU A 119 0.54 -17.25 9.93
C LEU A 119 0.01 -16.04 10.74
N PHE A 120 -1.29 -15.93 10.98
CA PHE A 120 -1.79 -14.94 11.94
C PHE A 120 -1.34 -15.28 13.36
N GLY A 121 -1.18 -16.58 13.65
CA GLY A 121 -0.66 -17.09 14.91
C GLY A 121 -1.54 -16.72 16.12
N PRO A 122 -1.09 -17.05 17.34
CA PRO A 122 -1.92 -16.90 18.53
C PRO A 122 -2.15 -15.44 18.95
N ARG A 123 -1.42 -14.48 18.40
CA ARG A 123 -1.56 -13.06 18.70
C ARG A 123 -2.23 -12.25 17.59
N GLY A 124 -2.53 -12.87 16.44
CA GLY A 124 -3.05 -12.17 15.28
C GLY A 124 -2.12 -11.06 14.79
N ASP A 125 -0.80 -11.26 14.85
CA ASP A 125 0.20 -10.27 14.48
C ASP A 125 0.85 -10.63 13.14
N PHE A 126 0.26 -10.15 12.06
CA PHE A 126 0.77 -10.35 10.71
C PHE A 126 0.94 -9.01 9.99
N ARG A 127 2.17 -8.72 9.65
CA ARG A 127 2.57 -7.59 8.79
C ARG A 127 3.55 -8.15 7.76
N ALA A 128 3.35 -7.83 6.50
CA ALA A 128 4.22 -8.34 5.47
C ALA A 128 4.57 -7.27 4.44
N ALA A 129 5.85 -7.11 4.13
CA ALA A 129 6.27 -6.46 2.90
C ALA A 129 6.09 -7.41 1.73
N MET A 130 5.86 -6.87 0.52
CA MET A 130 5.74 -7.68 -0.69
C MET A 130 6.55 -7.11 -1.85
N THR A 131 7.08 -8.02 -2.68
CA THR A 131 7.63 -7.67 -4.00
C THR A 131 6.82 -8.35 -5.11
N ALA A 132 6.36 -7.55 -6.08
CA ALA A 132 5.58 -8.06 -7.21
C ALA A 132 6.45 -8.69 -8.30
N GLY A 133 7.73 -8.28 -8.40
CA GLY A 133 8.68 -8.84 -9.38
C GLY A 133 8.98 -10.30 -9.08
N ALA A 134 8.84 -11.16 -10.09
CA ALA A 134 9.19 -12.57 -9.96
C ALA A 134 10.71 -12.74 -9.80
N GLY A 135 11.11 -13.52 -8.79
CA GLY A 135 12.52 -13.73 -8.47
C GLY A 135 12.81 -15.08 -7.81
N GLY A 136 14.09 -15.26 -7.51
CA GLY A 136 14.62 -16.42 -6.80
C GLY A 136 14.84 -17.65 -7.66
N THR A 137 15.75 -18.49 -7.19
CA THR A 137 15.95 -19.86 -7.66
C THR A 137 15.18 -20.82 -6.76
N TRP A 138 14.49 -21.78 -7.36
CA TRP A 138 13.55 -22.67 -6.71
C TRP A 138 14.02 -24.11 -6.84
N GLN A 139 14.35 -24.75 -5.73
CA GLN A 139 14.74 -26.14 -5.66
C GLN A 139 13.65 -26.93 -4.96
N ARG A 140 13.05 -27.90 -5.66
CA ARG A 140 12.07 -28.83 -5.08
C ARG A 140 12.73 -29.66 -4.00
N VAL A 141 12.07 -29.75 -2.84
CA VAL A 141 12.42 -30.64 -1.72
C VAL A 141 11.16 -31.30 -1.20
N GLU A 142 11.28 -32.25 -0.26
CA GLU A 142 10.11 -32.85 0.38
C GLU A 142 9.24 -31.79 1.07
N GLY A 143 7.94 -31.79 0.75
CA GLY A 143 6.94 -30.89 1.34
C GLY A 143 6.99 -29.44 0.88
N GLY A 144 7.86 -29.06 -0.07
CA GLY A 144 7.96 -27.65 -0.52
C GLY A 144 9.17 -27.36 -1.39
N TYR A 145 9.70 -26.15 -1.21
CA TYR A 145 10.84 -25.64 -1.98
C TYR A 145 11.87 -24.98 -1.08
N ARG A 146 13.14 -25.06 -1.48
CA ARG A 146 14.20 -24.14 -1.00
C ARG A 146 14.33 -23.00 -1.99
N VAL A 147 14.27 -21.79 -1.46
CA VAL A 147 14.30 -20.56 -2.26
C VAL A 147 15.51 -19.73 -1.89
N SER A 148 16.27 -19.30 -2.91
CA SER A 148 17.38 -18.36 -2.74
C SER A 148 17.26 -17.24 -3.76
N GLY A 149 17.53 -15.99 -3.35
CA GLY A 149 17.48 -14.84 -4.24
C GLY A 149 17.49 -13.51 -3.52
N LEU A 150 17.61 -12.45 -4.29
CA LEU A 150 17.45 -11.06 -3.86
C LEU A 150 16.14 -10.51 -4.40
N PHE A 151 15.33 -9.94 -3.53
CA PHE A 151 14.02 -9.38 -3.84
C PHE A 151 14.03 -7.89 -3.49
N PRO A 152 14.27 -7.00 -4.47
CA PRO A 152 14.39 -5.56 -4.23
C PRO A 152 13.04 -4.90 -3.99
N PHE A 153 13.07 -3.73 -3.36
CA PHE A 153 11.91 -2.86 -3.14
C PHE A 153 10.79 -3.49 -2.27
N ALA A 154 11.18 -4.21 -1.20
CA ALA A 154 10.25 -4.77 -0.22
C ALA A 154 9.80 -3.70 0.78
N SER A 155 8.96 -2.75 0.33
CA SER A 155 8.51 -1.61 1.13
C SER A 155 7.86 -2.05 2.45
N GLY A 156 8.28 -1.44 3.56
CA GLY A 156 7.81 -1.76 4.91
C GLY A 156 8.47 -2.99 5.55
N ILE A 157 9.48 -3.60 4.91
CA ILE A 157 10.12 -4.81 5.46
C ILE A 157 10.74 -4.63 6.86
N PRO A 158 11.31 -3.47 7.26
CA PRO A 158 11.87 -3.31 8.60
C PRO A 158 10.84 -3.49 9.74
N VAL A 159 9.57 -3.25 9.47
CA VAL A 159 8.47 -3.35 10.46
C VAL A 159 7.58 -4.57 10.23
N SER A 160 7.94 -5.43 9.28
CA SER A 160 7.17 -6.61 8.91
C SER A 160 7.60 -7.85 9.69
N THR A 161 6.64 -8.73 9.98
CA THR A 161 6.84 -10.06 10.59
C THR A 161 7.07 -11.14 9.54
N HIS A 162 6.67 -10.86 8.30
CA HIS A 162 6.75 -11.78 7.16
C HIS A 162 7.17 -11.01 5.90
N PHE A 163 7.57 -11.76 4.90
CA PHE A 163 7.79 -11.29 3.54
C PHE A 163 6.94 -12.10 2.57
N MET A 164 6.27 -11.42 1.67
CA MET A 164 5.60 -12.01 0.51
C MET A 164 6.42 -11.76 -0.75
N GLY A 165 6.63 -12.79 -1.52
CA GLY A 165 7.33 -12.68 -2.79
C GLY A 165 6.54 -13.28 -3.93
N THR A 166 7.03 -13.03 -5.15
CA THR A 166 6.53 -13.66 -6.36
C THR A 166 7.66 -14.46 -7.01
N GLY A 167 7.38 -15.63 -7.51
CA GLY A 167 8.37 -16.47 -8.18
C GLY A 167 7.77 -17.30 -9.31
N VAL A 168 8.62 -17.67 -10.28
CA VAL A 168 8.28 -18.65 -11.32
C VAL A 168 8.66 -20.01 -10.77
N VAL A 169 7.68 -20.71 -10.21
CA VAL A 169 7.89 -21.95 -9.44
C VAL A 169 7.73 -23.18 -10.34
N PRO A 170 8.76 -24.06 -10.41
CA PRO A 170 8.64 -25.35 -11.12
C PRO A 170 7.49 -26.17 -10.55
N GLN A 171 6.68 -26.79 -11.42
CA GLN A 171 5.58 -27.63 -11.01
C GLN A 171 5.99 -29.12 -11.08
N PRO A 172 5.41 -30.02 -10.24
CA PRO A 172 5.65 -31.44 -10.33
C PRO A 172 5.24 -32.05 -11.69
N ALA A 173 4.24 -31.42 -12.34
CA ALA A 173 3.80 -31.74 -13.69
C ALA A 173 3.41 -30.47 -14.42
N GLY A 174 3.83 -30.32 -15.68
CA GLY A 174 3.54 -29.14 -16.52
C GLY A 174 4.59 -28.02 -16.43
N PRO A 175 4.31 -26.87 -17.04
CA PRO A 175 5.23 -25.74 -17.07
C PRO A 175 5.33 -25.04 -15.71
N PRO A 176 6.42 -24.31 -15.44
CA PRO A 176 6.52 -23.45 -14.26
C PRO A 176 5.37 -22.43 -14.21
N ARG A 177 4.89 -22.12 -13.00
CA ARG A 177 3.80 -21.16 -12.77
C ARG A 177 4.27 -19.96 -11.97
N LEU A 178 3.66 -18.82 -12.24
CA LEU A 178 3.84 -17.63 -11.42
C LEU A 178 3.05 -17.80 -10.12
N MET A 179 3.75 -17.78 -8.98
CA MET A 179 3.17 -18.03 -7.66
C MET A 179 3.57 -16.93 -6.69
N HIS A 180 2.65 -16.57 -5.80
CA HIS A 180 2.99 -15.83 -4.58
C HIS A 180 3.35 -16.80 -3.48
N PHE A 181 4.27 -16.38 -2.60
CA PHE A 181 4.73 -17.15 -1.46
C PHE A 181 4.95 -16.29 -0.23
N ILE A 182 4.99 -16.92 0.94
CA ILE A 182 5.25 -16.25 2.22
C ILE A 182 6.42 -16.94 2.92
N VAL A 183 7.30 -16.12 3.54
CA VAL A 183 8.33 -16.56 4.46
C VAL A 183 8.32 -15.73 5.74
N CYS A 184 8.67 -16.36 6.87
CA CYS A 184 8.79 -15.68 8.14
C CYS A 184 10.05 -14.82 8.21
N ARG A 185 10.03 -13.81 9.07
CA ARG A 185 11.14 -12.86 9.29
C ARG A 185 12.48 -13.54 9.59
N GLU A 186 12.44 -14.69 10.26
CA GLU A 186 13.60 -15.45 10.69
C GLU A 186 14.33 -16.15 9.53
N GLN A 187 13.68 -16.30 8.38
CA GLN A 187 14.23 -16.95 7.20
C GLN A 187 14.86 -16.01 6.18
N LEU A 188 14.93 -14.70 6.50
CA LEU A 188 15.43 -13.68 5.57
C LEU A 188 16.45 -12.74 6.22
N SER A 189 17.26 -12.11 5.38
CA SER A 189 18.03 -10.91 5.75
C SER A 189 17.52 -9.70 5.00
N ILE A 190 17.58 -8.53 5.64
CA ILE A 190 17.29 -7.24 5.03
C ILE A 190 18.63 -6.61 4.64
N GLU A 191 18.77 -6.26 3.36
CA GLU A 191 19.96 -5.55 2.89
C GLU A 191 19.87 -4.08 3.30
N PRO A 192 20.99 -3.44 3.68
CA PRO A 192 21.01 -2.03 4.08
C PRO A 192 21.14 -1.12 2.85
N ASP A 193 20.23 -1.26 1.88
CA ASP A 193 20.27 -0.61 0.57
C ASP A 193 19.13 0.39 0.33
N TRP A 194 18.52 0.91 1.42
CA TRP A 194 17.45 1.89 1.34
C TRP A 194 17.50 2.89 2.50
N GLY A 195 17.18 4.15 2.19
CA GLY A 195 17.21 5.26 3.14
C GLY A 195 18.37 6.21 2.91
N GLY A 196 18.39 7.34 3.60
CA GLY A 196 19.48 8.30 3.52
C GLY A 196 19.81 8.74 2.10
N ASP A 197 21.02 8.45 1.63
CA ASP A 197 21.52 8.80 0.31
C ASP A 197 21.31 7.70 -0.75
N ASP A 198 20.82 6.52 -0.35
CA ASP A 198 20.68 5.38 -1.25
C ASP A 198 19.47 5.53 -2.20
N SER A 199 18.52 6.41 -1.89
CA SER A 199 17.36 6.67 -2.75
C SER A 199 17.07 8.16 -2.91
N MET A 200 16.54 8.54 -4.08
CA MET A 200 16.19 9.93 -4.37
C MET A 200 15.07 10.45 -3.47
N GLY A 201 14.03 9.67 -3.25
CA GLY A 201 12.84 9.99 -2.46
C GLY A 201 12.26 8.76 -1.80
N MET A 202 11.16 8.92 -1.07
CA MET A 202 10.55 7.85 -0.26
C MET A 202 11.57 7.15 0.68
N GLN A 203 12.55 7.92 1.15
CA GLN A 203 13.69 7.41 1.90
C GLN A 203 13.27 6.69 3.18
N GLY A 204 12.22 7.16 3.86
CA GLY A 204 11.63 6.53 5.06
C GLY A 204 10.60 5.42 4.78
N SER A 205 10.55 4.85 3.57
CA SER A 205 9.54 3.84 3.19
C SER A 205 9.91 2.39 3.55
N GLY A 206 11.13 2.16 4.02
CA GLY A 206 11.60 0.81 4.36
C GLY A 206 11.61 -0.14 3.16
N SER A 207 11.99 0.38 1.96
CA SER A 207 11.93 -0.41 0.71
C SER A 207 13.22 -1.19 0.45
N ASN A 208 13.84 -1.68 1.51
CA ASN A 208 15.05 -2.48 1.44
C ASN A 208 14.85 -3.76 0.62
N SER A 209 15.93 -4.25 0.04
CA SER A 209 15.95 -5.60 -0.55
C SER A 209 15.91 -6.68 0.52
N VAL A 210 15.20 -7.75 0.21
CA VAL A 210 15.16 -8.98 1.00
C VAL A 210 16.03 -10.04 0.35
N ARG A 211 16.93 -10.62 1.10
CA ARG A 211 17.74 -11.77 0.68
C ARG A 211 17.20 -13.04 1.33
N LEU A 212 16.92 -14.03 0.51
CA LEU A 212 16.64 -15.40 0.93
C LEU A 212 17.84 -16.29 0.62
N THR A 213 18.24 -17.12 1.58
CA THR A 213 19.31 -18.12 1.42
C THR A 213 18.77 -19.47 1.86
N HIS A 214 18.41 -20.32 0.89
CA HIS A 214 17.80 -21.63 1.12
C HIS A 214 16.57 -21.59 2.04
N ALA A 215 15.79 -20.51 2.02
CA ALA A 215 14.56 -20.38 2.80
C ALA A 215 13.57 -21.48 2.41
N PHE A 216 12.98 -22.14 3.40
CA PHE A 216 12.00 -23.19 3.13
C PHE A 216 10.59 -22.59 2.97
N VAL A 217 9.96 -22.86 1.83
CA VAL A 217 8.59 -22.50 1.52
C VAL A 217 7.76 -23.79 1.38
N PRO A 218 6.86 -24.08 2.33
CA PRO A 218 5.96 -25.23 2.22
C PRO A 218 5.04 -25.10 1.00
N ASP A 219 4.64 -26.23 0.39
CA ASP A 219 3.70 -26.22 -0.74
C ASP A 219 2.42 -25.43 -0.44
N ARG A 220 1.88 -25.56 0.78
CA ARG A 220 0.66 -24.86 1.21
C ARG A 220 0.82 -23.32 1.34
N TYR A 221 2.07 -22.83 1.33
CA TYR A 221 2.35 -21.38 1.38
C TYR A 221 2.42 -20.73 -0.01
N LEU A 222 2.20 -21.51 -1.06
CA LEU A 222 2.17 -21.05 -2.44
C LEU A 222 0.74 -20.85 -2.91
N VAL A 223 0.44 -19.71 -3.53
CA VAL A 223 -0.83 -19.46 -4.21
C VAL A 223 -0.57 -18.94 -5.61
N PRO A 224 -1.39 -19.28 -6.62
CA PRO A 224 -1.25 -18.73 -7.96
C PRO A 224 -1.33 -17.21 -7.97
N ALA A 225 -0.56 -16.54 -8.84
CA ALA A 225 -0.54 -15.10 -8.95
C ALA A 225 -1.62 -14.52 -9.89
N ASP A 226 -2.47 -15.36 -10.47
CA ASP A 226 -3.56 -14.99 -11.38
C ASP A 226 -4.71 -14.23 -10.69
N VAL A 227 -4.80 -14.31 -9.35
CA VAL A 227 -5.76 -13.58 -8.51
C VAL A 227 -5.57 -12.06 -8.49
N MET A 228 -4.51 -11.55 -9.09
CA MET A 228 -4.18 -10.11 -9.03
C MET A 228 -5.15 -9.23 -9.81
N LEU A 229 -5.74 -9.72 -10.91
CA LEU A 229 -6.44 -8.89 -11.88
C LEU A 229 -7.94 -9.16 -11.96
N SER A 230 -8.39 -10.38 -11.71
CA SER A 230 -9.82 -10.74 -11.77
C SER A 230 -10.16 -11.93 -10.88
N SER A 231 -11.46 -12.12 -10.62
CA SER A 231 -11.97 -13.30 -9.95
C SER A 231 -12.81 -14.20 -10.87
N GLU A 232 -12.70 -14.01 -12.19
CA GLU A 232 -13.51 -14.75 -13.18
C GLU A 232 -13.29 -16.26 -13.13
N HIS A 233 -12.09 -16.70 -12.72
CA HIS A 233 -11.73 -18.11 -12.51
C HIS A 233 -12.10 -18.63 -11.10
N LEU A 234 -12.74 -17.80 -10.25
CA LEU A 234 -13.13 -18.12 -8.88
C LEU A 234 -14.64 -17.95 -8.67
N PRO A 235 -15.50 -18.72 -9.37
CA PRO A 235 -16.95 -18.52 -9.33
C PRO A 235 -17.54 -18.71 -7.92
N GLU A 236 -16.90 -19.53 -7.08
CA GLU A 236 -17.31 -19.75 -5.69
C GLU A 236 -16.58 -18.81 -4.69
N GLY A 237 -15.81 -17.86 -5.21
CA GLY A 237 -14.98 -16.96 -4.40
C GLY A 237 -13.67 -17.61 -3.91
N THR A 238 -13.00 -16.90 -3.02
CA THR A 238 -11.70 -17.29 -2.45
C THR A 238 -11.86 -18.12 -1.18
N HIS A 239 -10.74 -18.61 -0.63
CA HIS A 239 -10.72 -19.18 0.73
C HIS A 239 -11.25 -18.17 1.75
N GLY A 240 -10.87 -16.89 1.61
CA GLY A 240 -11.27 -15.83 2.53
C GLY A 240 -12.75 -15.52 2.50
N THR A 241 -13.39 -15.41 1.33
CA THR A 241 -14.83 -15.15 1.24
C THR A 241 -15.65 -16.23 1.94
N ARG A 242 -15.24 -17.50 1.80
CA ARG A 242 -15.90 -18.64 2.45
C ARG A 242 -15.63 -18.71 3.95
N LEU A 243 -14.36 -18.51 4.37
CA LEU A 243 -13.95 -18.61 5.76
C LEU A 243 -14.51 -17.50 6.65
N HIS A 244 -14.54 -16.27 6.12
CA HIS A 244 -14.90 -15.08 6.89
C HIS A 244 -16.34 -14.62 6.63
N GLY A 245 -17.02 -15.17 5.62
CA GLY A 245 -18.39 -14.74 5.25
C GLY A 245 -18.45 -13.29 4.76
N ASN A 246 -17.32 -12.71 4.37
CA ASN A 246 -17.21 -11.31 3.96
C ASN A 246 -16.68 -11.23 2.52
N PRO A 247 -17.49 -10.69 1.57
CA PRO A 247 -17.10 -10.61 0.17
C PRO A 247 -15.89 -9.69 -0.08
N LEU A 248 -15.54 -8.84 0.86
CA LEU A 248 -14.32 -8.05 0.80
C LEU A 248 -13.08 -8.94 0.56
N TYR A 249 -13.03 -10.13 1.21
CA TYR A 249 -11.92 -11.07 1.04
C TYR A 249 -11.91 -11.80 -0.31
N LEU A 250 -12.62 -11.28 -1.33
CA LEU A 250 -12.36 -11.65 -2.72
C LEU A 250 -10.95 -11.23 -3.17
N GLY A 251 -10.45 -10.13 -2.65
CA GLY A 251 -9.03 -9.78 -2.61
C GLY A 251 -8.36 -9.55 -3.95
N ILE A 252 -9.00 -8.82 -4.89
CA ILE A 252 -8.38 -8.49 -6.18
C ILE A 252 -7.33 -7.39 -5.99
N MET A 253 -6.07 -7.80 -5.91
CA MET A 253 -4.99 -6.98 -5.36
C MET A 253 -4.62 -5.78 -6.21
N LEU A 254 -4.68 -5.86 -7.56
CA LEU A 254 -4.30 -4.72 -8.41
C LEU A 254 -5.25 -3.52 -8.21
N GLY A 255 -6.56 -3.78 -8.11
CA GLY A 255 -7.54 -2.75 -7.78
C GLY A 255 -7.28 -2.15 -6.40
N TRP A 256 -7.08 -2.99 -5.40
CA TRP A 256 -6.82 -2.58 -4.03
C TRP A 256 -5.53 -1.75 -3.88
N PHE A 257 -4.38 -2.24 -4.35
CA PHE A 257 -3.11 -1.51 -4.25
C PHE A 257 -3.15 -0.13 -4.91
N SER A 258 -3.92 0.03 -5.99
CA SER A 258 -4.07 1.34 -6.61
C SER A 258 -4.71 2.37 -5.67
N CYS A 259 -5.67 1.96 -4.84
CA CYS A 259 -6.33 2.83 -3.85
C CYS A 259 -5.35 3.29 -2.75
N GLU A 260 -4.43 2.42 -2.33
CA GLU A 260 -3.37 2.77 -1.36
C GLU A 260 -2.45 3.87 -1.89
N PHE A 261 -2.01 3.77 -3.14
CA PHE A 261 -1.18 4.81 -3.77
C PHE A 261 -1.95 6.13 -3.90
N GLY A 262 -3.24 6.07 -4.22
CA GLY A 262 -4.12 7.24 -4.17
C GLY A 262 -4.08 7.94 -2.82
N ALA A 263 -4.22 7.18 -1.74
CA ALA A 263 -4.18 7.71 -0.37
C ALA A 263 -2.82 8.32 0.01
N ILE A 264 -1.71 7.63 -0.31
CA ILE A 264 -0.35 8.10 -0.02
C ILE A 264 -0.09 9.44 -0.72
N LEU A 265 -0.40 9.54 -1.99
CA LEU A 265 -0.10 10.73 -2.78
C LEU A 265 -1.07 11.88 -2.46
N THR A 266 -2.33 11.59 -2.18
CA THR A 266 -3.28 12.60 -1.70
C THR A 266 -2.83 13.17 -0.34
N GLY A 267 -2.41 12.32 0.60
CA GLY A 267 -1.82 12.76 1.87
C GLY A 267 -0.56 13.61 1.67
N THR A 268 0.28 13.24 0.69
CA THR A 268 1.47 14.04 0.31
C THR A 268 1.08 15.42 -0.25
N ALA A 269 0.04 15.50 -1.08
CA ALA A 269 -0.46 16.76 -1.61
C ALA A 269 -1.00 17.68 -0.50
N HIS A 270 -1.77 17.13 0.45
CA HIS A 270 -2.18 17.86 1.65
C HIS A 270 -0.99 18.38 2.46
N ALA A 271 0.04 17.56 2.68
CA ALA A 271 1.27 17.97 3.37
C ALA A 271 1.98 19.13 2.64
N ALA A 272 2.02 19.10 1.31
CA ALA A 272 2.61 20.16 0.50
C ALA A 272 1.80 21.46 0.55
N VAL A 273 0.46 21.34 0.50
CA VAL A 273 -0.46 22.48 0.68
C VAL A 273 -0.27 23.13 2.06
N ASP A 274 -0.21 22.34 3.13
CA ASP A 274 0.03 22.82 4.49
C ASP A 274 1.36 23.58 4.59
N GLU A 275 2.44 23.04 4.02
CA GLU A 275 3.78 23.64 4.05
C GLU A 275 3.84 24.92 3.21
N PHE A 276 3.25 24.92 2.01
CA PHE A 276 3.22 26.10 1.16
C PHE A 276 2.37 27.22 1.78
N THR A 277 1.24 26.88 2.37
CA THR A 277 0.39 27.84 3.10
C THR A 277 1.16 28.51 4.24
N GLN A 278 1.91 27.72 5.01
CA GLN A 278 2.77 28.26 6.08
C GLN A 278 3.87 29.15 5.51
N LEU A 279 4.46 28.78 4.39
CA LEU A 279 5.47 29.59 3.69
C LEU A 279 4.88 30.95 3.28
N LEU A 280 3.68 31.00 2.70
CA LEU A 280 3.03 32.25 2.31
C LEU A 280 2.74 33.16 3.51
N ARG A 281 2.37 32.59 4.65
CA ARG A 281 2.08 33.34 5.89
C ARG A 281 3.30 33.91 6.57
N THR A 282 4.48 33.32 6.38
CA THR A 282 5.69 33.66 7.15
C THR A 282 6.77 34.37 6.35
N ARG A 283 6.69 34.35 5.01
CA ARG A 283 7.74 34.95 4.16
C ARG A 283 7.28 36.22 3.49
N LYS A 284 8.27 37.08 3.20
CA LYS A 284 8.14 38.31 2.41
C LYS A 284 8.57 38.04 0.96
N MET A 285 8.16 38.93 0.07
CA MET A 285 8.59 38.90 -1.33
C MET A 285 10.07 39.29 -1.47
N THR A 286 10.79 38.55 -2.33
CA THR A 286 12.25 38.79 -2.52
C THR A 286 12.55 40.17 -3.06
N PHE A 287 11.78 40.63 -4.05
CA PHE A 287 12.01 41.96 -4.69
C PHE A 287 11.17 43.09 -4.10
N ASN A 288 10.29 42.79 -3.13
CA ASN A 288 9.54 43.79 -2.35
C ASN A 288 9.40 43.30 -0.90
N PRO A 289 10.45 43.53 -0.04
CA PRO A 289 10.44 43.03 1.34
C PRO A 289 9.39 43.67 2.26
N GLN A 290 8.69 44.66 1.81
CA GLN A 290 7.56 45.26 2.55
C GLN A 290 6.27 44.45 2.33
N LEU A 291 6.18 43.66 1.25
CA LEU A 291 5.03 42.86 0.93
C LEU A 291 5.19 41.42 1.49
N GLU A 292 4.24 40.98 2.31
CA GLU A 292 4.14 39.62 2.74
C GLU A 292 3.65 38.75 1.56
N ARG A 293 4.22 37.54 1.40
CA ARG A 293 3.97 36.71 0.26
C ARG A 293 2.51 36.26 0.14
N LYS A 294 1.78 36.18 1.23
CA LYS A 294 0.33 35.87 1.24
C LYS A 294 -0.53 36.91 0.49
N HIS A 295 -0.03 38.12 0.26
CA HIS A 295 -0.74 39.17 -0.47
C HIS A 295 -0.40 39.24 -1.96
N GLU A 296 0.47 38.36 -2.43
CA GLU A 296 0.87 38.27 -3.83
C GLU A 296 -0.13 37.47 -4.65
N PRO A 297 -0.83 38.06 -5.67
CA PRO A 297 -1.92 37.40 -6.39
C PRO A 297 -1.53 36.12 -7.07
N HIS A 298 -0.32 36.00 -7.63
CA HIS A 298 0.15 34.76 -8.28
C HIS A 298 0.32 33.63 -7.25
N SER A 299 0.87 33.90 -6.06
CA SER A 299 0.98 32.91 -4.98
C SER A 299 -0.40 32.46 -4.47
N GLN A 300 -1.36 33.40 -4.38
CA GLN A 300 -2.75 33.05 -4.02
C GLN A 300 -3.40 32.15 -5.07
N GLY A 301 -3.26 32.48 -6.37
CA GLY A 301 -3.77 31.68 -7.47
C GLY A 301 -3.16 30.28 -7.50
N THR A 302 -1.83 30.18 -7.29
CA THR A 302 -1.15 28.88 -7.22
C THR A 302 -1.64 28.02 -6.05
N LEU A 303 -1.83 28.62 -4.86
CA LEU A 303 -2.38 27.91 -3.71
C LEU A 303 -3.81 27.43 -3.99
N GLY A 304 -4.67 28.28 -4.59
CA GLY A 304 -6.04 27.92 -4.96
C GLY A 304 -6.11 26.75 -5.95
N GLU A 305 -5.27 26.77 -6.98
CA GLU A 305 -5.18 25.66 -7.95
C GLU A 305 -4.68 24.37 -7.29
N ALA A 306 -3.67 24.44 -6.40
CA ALA A 306 -3.17 23.27 -5.70
C ALA A 306 -4.20 22.68 -4.72
N LEU A 307 -4.98 23.53 -4.04
CA LEU A 307 -6.12 23.10 -3.22
C LEU A 307 -7.13 22.33 -4.05
N SER A 308 -7.57 22.88 -5.18
CA SER A 308 -8.55 22.25 -6.08
C SER A 308 -8.05 20.88 -6.60
N ARG A 309 -6.76 20.77 -6.97
CA ARG A 309 -6.17 19.50 -7.39
C ARG A 309 -6.09 18.48 -6.26
N THR A 310 -5.77 18.93 -5.04
CA THR A 310 -5.70 18.07 -3.85
C THR A 310 -7.07 17.55 -3.46
N GLU A 311 -8.10 18.40 -3.49
CA GLU A 311 -9.51 18.03 -3.25
C GLU A 311 -10.01 17.05 -4.32
N ALA A 312 -9.68 17.27 -5.60
CA ALA A 312 -10.01 16.33 -6.67
C ALA A 312 -9.30 14.99 -6.48
N ALA A 313 -8.03 14.98 -6.09
CA ALA A 313 -7.29 13.75 -5.80
C ALA A 313 -7.93 12.96 -4.64
N GLU A 314 -8.35 13.64 -3.58
CA GLU A 314 -9.02 13.03 -2.44
C GLU A 314 -10.37 12.43 -2.85
N ALA A 315 -11.19 13.18 -3.57
CA ALA A 315 -12.48 12.72 -4.07
C ALA A 315 -12.34 11.47 -4.96
N LEU A 316 -11.38 11.45 -5.88
CA LEU A 316 -11.08 10.31 -6.75
C LEU A 316 -10.55 9.10 -5.97
N THR A 317 -9.68 9.31 -4.97
CA THR A 317 -9.16 8.25 -4.12
C THR A 317 -10.30 7.52 -3.40
N PHE A 318 -11.23 8.26 -2.78
CA PHE A 318 -12.38 7.64 -2.12
C PHE A 318 -13.39 7.06 -3.11
N ALA A 319 -13.58 7.67 -4.29
CA ALA A 319 -14.43 7.10 -5.33
C ALA A 319 -13.91 5.74 -5.82
N ALA A 320 -12.60 5.60 -6.04
CA ALA A 320 -11.98 4.35 -6.43
C ALA A 320 -12.13 3.29 -5.33
N THR A 321 -11.89 3.66 -4.07
CA THR A 321 -12.00 2.75 -2.92
C THR A 321 -13.43 2.22 -2.75
N ARG A 322 -14.43 3.12 -2.80
CA ARG A 322 -15.85 2.71 -2.72
C ARG A 322 -16.29 1.87 -3.90
N LEU A 323 -15.79 2.16 -5.11
CA LEU A 323 -16.05 1.34 -6.28
C LEU A 323 -15.50 -0.08 -6.08
N TYR A 324 -14.28 -0.23 -5.57
CA TYR A 324 -13.69 -1.51 -5.24
C TYR A 324 -14.54 -2.30 -4.23
N GLU A 325 -14.93 -1.66 -3.12
CA GLU A 325 -15.80 -2.29 -2.12
C GLU A 325 -17.19 -2.67 -2.70
N ALA A 326 -17.74 -1.81 -3.56
CA ALA A 326 -19.02 -2.09 -4.25
C ALA A 326 -18.92 -3.29 -5.20
N GLN A 327 -17.79 -3.47 -5.89
CA GLN A 327 -17.53 -4.63 -6.74
C GLN A 327 -17.44 -5.92 -5.89
N CYS A 328 -16.75 -5.89 -4.75
CA CYS A 328 -16.72 -7.02 -3.81
C CYS A 328 -18.12 -7.33 -3.28
N ALA A 329 -18.88 -6.32 -2.88
CA ALA A 329 -20.25 -6.47 -2.39
C ALA A 329 -21.21 -7.00 -3.48
N ARG A 330 -21.03 -6.60 -4.74
CA ARG A 330 -21.78 -7.15 -5.90
C ARG A 330 -21.54 -8.66 -6.02
N PHE A 331 -20.28 -9.10 -5.91
CA PHE A 331 -19.97 -10.54 -5.89
C PHE A 331 -20.73 -11.24 -4.76
N GLY A 332 -20.71 -10.70 -3.55
CA GLY A 332 -21.39 -11.31 -2.40
C GLY A 332 -22.90 -11.42 -2.55
N ARG A 333 -23.55 -10.44 -3.22
CA ARG A 333 -25.02 -10.45 -3.42
C ARG A 333 -25.48 -11.23 -4.65
N GLU A 334 -24.72 -11.17 -5.73
CA GLU A 334 -25.16 -11.59 -7.07
C GLU A 334 -24.30 -12.73 -7.64
N GLY A 335 -23.23 -13.13 -6.98
CA GLY A 335 -22.27 -14.10 -7.51
C GLY A 335 -21.49 -13.61 -8.74
N LYS A 336 -21.61 -12.33 -9.11
CA LYS A 336 -20.93 -11.79 -10.28
C LYS A 336 -19.45 -11.54 -9.99
N PRO A 337 -18.52 -12.14 -10.75
CA PRO A 337 -17.09 -11.95 -10.53
C PRO A 337 -16.67 -10.49 -10.79
N ILE A 338 -15.52 -10.12 -10.21
CA ILE A 338 -14.80 -8.92 -10.60
C ILE A 338 -14.02 -9.26 -11.88
N THR A 339 -14.34 -8.56 -12.96
CA THR A 339 -13.68 -8.73 -14.25
C THR A 339 -12.37 -7.94 -14.35
N LYS A 340 -11.55 -8.26 -15.34
CA LYS A 340 -10.35 -7.45 -15.67
C LYS A 340 -10.73 -5.98 -15.93
N ALA A 341 -11.86 -5.73 -16.60
CA ALA A 341 -12.36 -4.38 -16.86
C ALA A 341 -12.75 -3.64 -15.57
N ASP A 342 -13.42 -4.32 -14.63
CA ASP A 342 -13.76 -3.77 -13.32
C ASP A 342 -12.51 -3.32 -12.56
N THR A 343 -11.48 -4.16 -12.51
CA THR A 343 -10.21 -3.86 -11.84
C THR A 343 -9.50 -2.67 -12.49
N LEU A 344 -9.42 -2.64 -13.81
CA LEU A 344 -8.81 -1.53 -14.54
C LEU A 344 -9.61 -0.23 -14.45
N GLN A 345 -10.92 -0.29 -14.15
CA GLN A 345 -11.72 0.89 -13.85
C GLN A 345 -11.30 1.51 -12.51
N VAL A 346 -11.22 0.73 -11.44
CA VAL A 346 -10.73 1.18 -10.12
C VAL A 346 -9.34 1.76 -10.26
N TRP A 347 -8.44 1.02 -10.90
CA TRP A 347 -7.05 1.45 -11.11
C TRP A 347 -6.97 2.78 -11.89
N SER A 348 -7.79 2.98 -12.92
CA SER A 348 -7.79 4.22 -13.71
C SER A 348 -8.19 5.43 -12.89
N ILE A 349 -9.21 5.31 -12.04
CA ILE A 349 -9.66 6.40 -11.17
C ILE A 349 -8.56 6.74 -10.15
N SER A 350 -7.98 5.74 -9.50
CA SER A 350 -6.85 5.93 -8.58
C SER A 350 -5.65 6.57 -9.25
N ARG A 351 -5.33 6.18 -10.49
CA ARG A 351 -4.23 6.78 -11.24
C ARG A 351 -4.45 8.27 -11.50
N GLU A 352 -5.66 8.69 -11.81
CA GLU A 352 -5.98 10.11 -11.97
C GLU A 352 -5.90 10.87 -10.64
N ALA A 353 -6.29 10.25 -9.51
CA ALA A 353 -6.05 10.79 -8.19
C ALA A 353 -4.54 11.02 -7.94
N CYS A 354 -3.73 10.00 -8.19
CA CYS A 354 -2.27 10.09 -8.06
C CYS A 354 -1.68 11.17 -8.95
N ARG A 355 -2.17 11.31 -10.21
CA ARG A 355 -1.71 12.33 -11.14
C ARG A 355 -2.00 13.73 -10.61
N ALA A 356 -3.23 14.00 -10.19
CA ALA A 356 -3.64 15.29 -9.63
C ALA A 356 -2.83 15.65 -8.38
N ALA A 357 -2.62 14.69 -7.48
CA ALA A 357 -1.81 14.89 -6.28
C ALA A 357 -0.35 15.22 -6.60
N CYS A 358 0.28 14.47 -7.51
CA CYS A 358 1.67 14.76 -7.95
C CYS A 358 1.79 16.14 -8.57
N GLU A 359 0.85 16.53 -9.45
CA GLU A 359 0.84 17.85 -10.10
C GLU A 359 0.70 18.98 -9.07
N ALA A 360 -0.13 18.81 -8.03
CA ALA A 360 -0.25 19.77 -6.95
C ALA A 360 1.09 19.98 -6.22
N VAL A 361 1.77 18.88 -5.84
CA VAL A 361 3.07 18.96 -5.16
C VAL A 361 4.13 19.61 -6.05
N GLU A 362 4.23 19.20 -7.32
CA GLU A 362 5.19 19.74 -8.29
C GLU A 362 4.99 21.24 -8.52
N MET A 363 3.75 21.68 -8.63
CA MET A 363 3.40 23.10 -8.80
C MET A 363 3.79 23.92 -7.56
N LEU A 364 3.46 23.45 -6.36
CA LEU A 364 3.79 24.11 -5.11
C LEU A 364 5.30 24.20 -4.90
N PHE A 365 6.05 23.14 -5.22
CA PHE A 365 7.52 23.17 -5.14
C PHE A 365 8.12 24.23 -6.06
N ARG A 366 7.70 24.29 -7.32
CA ARG A 366 8.16 25.33 -8.26
C ARG A 366 7.82 26.74 -7.81
N ALA A 367 6.60 26.95 -7.34
CA ALA A 367 6.14 28.26 -6.88
C ALA A 367 6.81 28.71 -5.56
N ALA A 368 7.29 27.79 -4.74
CA ALA A 368 7.96 28.13 -3.48
C ALA A 368 9.31 28.84 -3.66
N GLY A 369 9.93 28.70 -4.84
CA GLY A 369 11.19 29.36 -5.22
C GLY A 369 12.43 28.63 -4.68
N ALA A 370 13.63 29.12 -5.04
CA ALA A 370 14.91 28.44 -4.80
C ALA A 370 15.22 28.12 -3.33
N SER A 371 14.64 28.86 -2.39
CA SER A 371 14.88 28.66 -0.95
C SER A 371 14.43 27.29 -0.42
N VAL A 372 13.50 26.63 -1.10
CA VAL A 372 13.01 25.28 -0.73
C VAL A 372 13.77 24.16 -1.42
N ALA A 373 14.73 24.46 -2.30
CA ALA A 373 15.55 23.44 -2.95
C ALA A 373 16.64 22.85 -2.03
N LYS A 374 16.85 23.47 -0.86
CA LYS A 374 17.84 23.00 0.11
C LYS A 374 17.43 21.66 0.72
N ARG A 375 18.42 20.77 0.96
CA ARG A 375 18.22 19.52 1.71
C ARG A 375 17.59 19.82 3.07
N GLY A 376 16.64 19.03 3.52
CA GLY A 376 15.88 19.24 4.75
C GLY A 376 14.62 20.11 4.59
N ALA A 377 14.44 20.83 3.47
CA ALA A 377 13.19 21.53 3.20
C ALA A 377 12.07 20.51 2.86
N ARG A 378 10.92 20.63 3.54
CA ARG A 378 9.82 19.65 3.39
C ARG A 378 9.22 19.64 1.99
N LEU A 379 9.01 20.78 1.33
CA LEU A 379 8.51 20.82 -0.06
C LEU A 379 9.45 20.11 -1.04
N GLN A 380 10.77 20.22 -0.85
CA GLN A 380 11.74 19.48 -1.65
C GLN A 380 11.64 17.96 -1.40
N ARG A 381 11.42 17.53 -0.15
CA ARG A 381 11.18 16.13 0.19
C ARG A 381 9.93 15.62 -0.52
N TYR A 382 8.80 16.29 -0.36
CA TYR A 382 7.53 15.90 -0.99
C TYR A 382 7.63 15.85 -2.52
N PHE A 383 8.37 16.79 -3.12
CA PHE A 383 8.66 16.76 -4.56
C PHE A 383 9.45 15.49 -4.95
N ARG A 384 10.50 15.13 -4.22
CA ARG A 384 11.26 13.88 -4.49
C ARG A 384 10.40 12.64 -4.28
N ASP A 385 9.58 12.64 -3.25
CA ASP A 385 8.69 11.51 -2.92
C ASP A 385 7.69 11.23 -4.04
N VAL A 386 7.05 12.27 -4.61
CA VAL A 386 6.12 12.06 -5.73
C VAL A 386 6.84 11.65 -7.02
N GLN A 387 8.11 12.04 -7.21
CA GLN A 387 8.89 11.55 -8.36
C GLN A 387 9.16 10.04 -8.27
N MET A 388 9.29 9.47 -7.08
CA MET A 388 9.41 8.01 -6.92
C MET A 388 8.16 7.28 -7.42
N TYR A 389 6.97 7.84 -7.21
CA TYR A 389 5.75 7.29 -7.80
C TYR A 389 5.72 7.44 -9.32
N ARG A 390 6.22 8.56 -9.89
CA ARG A 390 6.25 8.79 -11.35
C ARG A 390 7.01 7.71 -12.12
N ILE A 391 7.98 7.05 -11.48
CA ILE A 391 8.74 5.94 -12.06
C ILE A 391 8.26 4.56 -11.59
N HIS A 392 7.30 4.50 -10.66
CA HIS A 392 6.75 3.25 -10.14
C HIS A 392 5.89 2.55 -11.21
N ILE A 393 5.83 1.21 -11.15
CA ILE A 393 5.07 0.39 -12.12
C ILE A 393 3.61 0.83 -12.24
N GLN A 394 2.99 1.29 -11.15
CA GLN A 394 1.61 1.76 -11.14
C GLN A 394 1.37 3.01 -12.00
N SER A 395 2.40 3.80 -12.28
CA SER A 395 2.29 5.00 -13.13
C SER A 395 2.60 4.74 -14.60
N GLN A 396 3.14 3.55 -14.93
CA GLN A 396 3.62 3.22 -16.28
C GLN A 396 2.48 3.05 -17.29
N PRO A 397 2.77 3.13 -18.61
CA PRO A 397 1.77 3.03 -19.67
C PRO A 397 1.08 1.67 -19.79
N LEU A 398 1.59 0.61 -19.19
CA LEU A 398 1.08 -0.75 -19.27
C LEU A 398 -0.43 -0.84 -19.01
N PHE A 399 -0.89 -0.28 -17.89
CA PHE A 399 -2.29 -0.40 -17.49
C PHE A 399 -3.26 0.42 -18.36
N PRO A 400 -2.96 1.69 -18.76
CA PRO A 400 -3.75 2.36 -19.78
C PRO A 400 -3.82 1.60 -21.10
N GLN A 401 -2.71 0.98 -21.51
CA GLN A 401 -2.67 0.12 -22.70
C GLN A 401 -3.62 -1.07 -22.55
N MET A 402 -3.56 -1.79 -21.41
CA MET A 402 -4.47 -2.90 -21.12
C MET A 402 -5.94 -2.49 -21.20
N LYS A 403 -6.29 -1.32 -20.64
CA LYS A 403 -7.64 -0.78 -20.73
C LYS A 403 -8.06 -0.48 -22.17
N GLY A 404 -7.15 0.06 -22.97
CA GLY A 404 -7.38 0.28 -24.41
C GLY A 404 -7.58 -1.02 -25.18
N LEU A 405 -6.76 -2.05 -24.88
CA LEU A 405 -6.91 -3.39 -25.49
C LEU A 405 -8.28 -4.00 -25.20
N LEU A 406 -8.73 -3.95 -23.94
CA LEU A 406 -10.07 -4.44 -23.59
C LEU A 406 -11.19 -3.68 -24.28
N ALA A 407 -11.07 -2.35 -24.44
CA ALA A 407 -12.07 -1.55 -25.16
C ALA A 407 -12.11 -1.83 -26.68
N LEU A 408 -11.07 -2.47 -27.21
CA LEU A 408 -10.94 -2.90 -28.61
C LEU A 408 -11.17 -4.42 -28.78
N ASP A 409 -11.65 -5.11 -27.74
CA ASP A 409 -11.82 -6.57 -27.70
C ASP A 409 -10.54 -7.35 -28.07
N MET A 410 -9.37 -6.78 -27.73
CA MET A 410 -8.07 -7.38 -27.98
C MET A 410 -7.55 -8.13 -26.74
N PRO A 411 -6.77 -9.22 -26.92
CA PRO A 411 -6.19 -9.96 -25.83
C PRO A 411 -5.17 -9.11 -25.05
N LEU A 412 -5.12 -9.32 -23.73
CA LEU A 412 -4.10 -8.69 -22.88
C LEU A 412 -2.72 -9.36 -23.08
N PRO A 413 -1.62 -8.63 -22.85
CA PRO A 413 -0.30 -9.22 -22.94
C PRO A 413 -0.03 -10.16 -21.75
N PRO A 414 0.83 -11.19 -21.90
CA PRO A 414 1.29 -12.00 -20.77
C PRO A 414 1.93 -11.12 -19.68
N PRO A 415 1.75 -11.43 -18.41
CA PRO A 415 1.03 -12.57 -17.82
C PRO A 415 -0.47 -12.31 -17.56
N PHE A 416 -1.07 -11.26 -18.12
CA PHE A 416 -2.42 -10.80 -17.83
C PHE A 416 -3.49 -11.31 -18.79
N GLY A 417 -3.07 -11.99 -19.85
CA GLY A 417 -3.94 -12.55 -20.91
C GLY A 417 -4.67 -13.83 -20.52
#